data_14d47fa652b2bc4af116e1b0831d0240
#
_entry.id   14d47fa652b2bc4af116e1b0831d0240
#
_cell.length_a   1.000
_cell.length_b   1.000
_cell.length_c   1.000
_cell.angle_alpha   90.00
_cell.angle_beta   90.00
_cell.angle_gamma   90.00
#
_symmetry.space_group_name_H-M   'P 1'
#
loop_
_entity.id
_entity.type
_entity.pdbx_description
1 polymer ?
#
loop_
_entity_poly.entity_id
_entity_poly.type
_entity_poly.pdbx_seq_one_letter_code
_entity_poly.pdbx_strand_id
1 'polypeptide(L)'
;MKLDVQGRAAYAYTGGKPFDPALPAVVLIHGAQNDHSVWALQSRALAHHGHAVLAVDLPGHGRSAGPAPAGVEAAADWVVALLDALGVRRAALVGHSMGSLIALEAAARLGERATHLALVGTAFPMKVSPALLATALERPDEAIDLVTDWSISTLASKPSAPMPGSWLHGSLRALMRRLQAGYARAGHGNLFHHDFVACDRYAGGLAAAQAVRCPTLLVLGSRDAMTRPAAAAGLREALKARQVVLPSGHALMSEVPDGVRRALQDFLRQS
;
A
#
# COMPACT_ATOMS: atom_id res chain seq x y z
N MET A 1 -14.86 -8.73 -1.84
CA MET A 1 -15.72 -9.43 -0.85
C MET A 1 -15.90 -8.53 0.36
N LYS A 2 -17.04 -8.65 1.04
CA LYS A 2 -17.27 -8.02 2.36
C LYS A 2 -17.05 -9.09 3.43
N LEU A 3 -16.50 -8.70 4.56
CA LEU A 3 -16.19 -9.58 5.71
C LEU A 3 -16.27 -8.76 7.00
N ASP A 4 -16.30 -9.45 8.13
CA ASP A 4 -16.15 -8.84 9.45
C ASP A 4 -14.73 -9.07 9.96
N VAL A 5 -14.09 -8.01 10.45
CA VAL A 5 -12.79 -8.08 11.12
C VAL A 5 -12.92 -7.32 12.44
N GLN A 6 -12.79 -8.03 13.53
CA GLN A 6 -12.90 -7.46 14.88
C GLN A 6 -14.22 -6.69 15.13
N GLY A 7 -15.35 -7.24 14.63
CA GLY A 7 -16.68 -6.64 14.77
C GLY A 7 -16.95 -5.45 13.84
N ARG A 8 -16.13 -5.23 12.81
CA ARG A 8 -16.29 -4.14 11.85
C ARG A 8 -16.31 -4.63 10.42
N ALA A 9 -17.16 -4.00 9.61
CA ALA A 9 -17.24 -4.30 8.18
C ALA A 9 -15.92 -3.94 7.48
N ALA A 10 -15.33 -4.92 6.81
CA ALA A 10 -14.13 -4.78 6.02
C ALA A 10 -14.40 -5.16 4.56
N TYR A 11 -13.59 -4.65 3.65
CA TYR A 11 -13.66 -4.94 2.23
C TYR A 11 -12.31 -5.33 1.67
N ALA A 12 -12.30 -6.39 0.84
CA ALA A 12 -11.15 -6.76 0.01
C ALA A 12 -11.62 -7.06 -1.42
N TYR A 13 -10.91 -6.55 -2.41
CA TYR A 13 -11.07 -6.93 -3.80
C TYR A 13 -10.23 -8.18 -4.10
N THR A 14 -10.86 -9.18 -4.70
CA THR A 14 -10.25 -10.51 -4.90
C THR A 14 -9.70 -10.74 -6.31
N GLY A 15 -9.41 -9.66 -7.02
CA GLY A 15 -8.88 -9.73 -8.39
C GLY A 15 -9.90 -10.20 -9.43
N GLY A 16 -11.20 -10.13 -9.13
CA GLY A 16 -12.27 -10.55 -10.04
C GLY A 16 -12.55 -12.05 -10.04
N LYS A 17 -11.97 -12.81 -9.09
CA LYS A 17 -12.26 -14.24 -8.87
C LYS A 17 -12.78 -14.45 -7.45
N PRO A 18 -13.55 -15.52 -7.18
CA PRO A 18 -13.87 -15.94 -5.82
C PRO A 18 -12.57 -16.15 -5.01
N PHE A 19 -12.60 -15.77 -3.74
CA PHE A 19 -11.49 -16.07 -2.84
C PHE A 19 -11.47 -17.57 -2.51
N ASP A 20 -10.36 -18.23 -2.78
CA ASP A 20 -10.13 -19.64 -2.49
C ASP A 20 -8.94 -19.77 -1.52
N PRO A 21 -9.18 -20.09 -0.24
CA PRO A 21 -8.12 -20.20 0.77
C PRO A 21 -7.17 -21.38 0.55
N ALA A 22 -7.46 -22.29 -0.38
CA ALA A 22 -6.55 -23.38 -0.76
C ALA A 22 -5.40 -22.90 -1.65
N LEU A 23 -5.57 -21.76 -2.31
CA LEU A 23 -4.52 -21.15 -3.14
C LEU A 23 -3.53 -20.32 -2.29
N PRO A 24 -2.29 -20.10 -2.77
CA PRO A 24 -1.34 -19.19 -2.12
C PRO A 24 -1.94 -17.80 -1.94
N ALA A 25 -2.09 -17.35 -0.70
CA ALA A 25 -2.71 -16.07 -0.39
C ALA A 25 -1.74 -14.90 -0.56
N VAL A 26 -2.23 -13.79 -1.14
CA VAL A 26 -1.50 -12.52 -1.30
C VAL A 26 -2.36 -11.37 -0.80
N VAL A 27 -1.87 -10.62 0.18
CA VAL A 27 -2.50 -9.38 0.66
C VAL A 27 -1.82 -8.18 0.02
N LEU A 28 -2.59 -7.35 -0.66
CA LEU A 28 -2.14 -6.10 -1.28
C LEU A 28 -2.65 -4.92 -0.45
N ILE A 29 -1.73 -4.15 0.15
CA ILE A 29 -2.01 -3.08 1.12
C ILE A 29 -1.68 -1.74 0.46
N HIS A 30 -2.68 -0.87 0.34
CA HIS A 30 -2.52 0.45 -0.27
C HIS A 30 -1.78 1.45 0.62
N GLY A 31 -1.32 2.55 0.02
CA GLY A 31 -0.69 3.68 0.72
C GLY A 31 -1.70 4.66 1.33
N ALA A 32 -1.17 5.73 1.95
CA ALA A 32 -1.95 6.83 2.48
C ALA A 32 -2.92 7.38 1.44
N GLN A 33 -4.14 7.72 1.86
CA GLN A 33 -5.18 8.32 0.99
C GLN A 33 -5.51 7.51 -0.27
N ASN A 34 -5.36 6.19 -0.22
CA ASN A 34 -5.69 5.27 -1.30
C ASN A 34 -6.74 4.24 -0.87
N ASP A 35 -7.15 3.37 -1.79
CA ASP A 35 -7.98 2.19 -1.55
C ASP A 35 -7.48 1.03 -2.43
N HIS A 36 -8.16 -0.13 -2.36
CA HIS A 36 -7.82 -1.32 -3.15
C HIS A 36 -7.66 -1.06 -4.65
N SER A 37 -8.28 -0.01 -5.20
CA SER A 37 -8.31 0.23 -6.65
C SER A 37 -6.94 0.57 -7.23
N VAL A 38 -5.99 1.05 -6.43
CA VAL A 38 -4.61 1.28 -6.89
C VAL A 38 -3.90 -0.02 -7.28
N TRP A 39 -4.39 -1.16 -6.81
CA TRP A 39 -3.90 -2.50 -7.12
C TRP A 39 -4.71 -3.22 -8.21
N ALA A 40 -5.61 -2.52 -8.93
CA ALA A 40 -6.57 -3.16 -9.83
C ALA A 40 -5.93 -4.09 -10.86
N LEU A 41 -4.83 -3.68 -11.50
CA LEU A 41 -4.15 -4.46 -12.53
C LEU A 41 -3.33 -5.61 -11.91
N GLN A 42 -2.63 -5.37 -10.81
CA GLN A 42 -1.80 -6.35 -10.13
C GLN A 42 -2.67 -7.44 -9.48
N SER A 43 -3.76 -7.04 -8.81
CA SER A 43 -4.66 -7.99 -8.15
C SER A 43 -5.33 -8.94 -9.15
N ARG A 44 -5.80 -8.42 -10.30
CA ARG A 44 -6.35 -9.25 -11.36
C ARG A 44 -5.32 -10.21 -11.93
N ALA A 45 -4.13 -9.71 -12.23
CA ALA A 45 -3.06 -10.54 -12.77
C ALA A 45 -2.70 -11.68 -11.80
N LEU A 46 -2.50 -11.40 -10.51
CA LEU A 46 -2.17 -12.42 -9.51
C LEU A 46 -3.30 -13.44 -9.33
N ALA A 47 -4.57 -13.01 -9.26
CA ALA A 47 -5.71 -13.91 -9.17
C ALA A 47 -5.84 -14.84 -10.38
N HIS A 48 -5.56 -14.34 -11.59
CA HIS A 48 -5.57 -15.15 -12.81
C HIS A 48 -4.33 -16.06 -12.97
N HIS A 49 -3.30 -15.87 -12.14
CA HIS A 49 -2.11 -16.71 -12.09
C HIS A 49 -2.05 -17.60 -10.83
N GLY A 50 -3.20 -17.92 -10.26
CA GLY A 50 -3.31 -18.98 -9.23
C GLY A 50 -3.09 -18.51 -7.80
N HIS A 51 -3.31 -17.22 -7.49
CA HIS A 51 -3.26 -16.73 -6.11
C HIS A 51 -4.65 -16.39 -5.56
N ALA A 52 -4.84 -16.63 -4.26
CA ALA A 52 -5.95 -16.08 -3.49
C ALA A 52 -5.62 -14.63 -3.11
N VAL A 53 -6.20 -13.65 -3.80
CA VAL A 53 -5.83 -12.24 -3.65
C VAL A 53 -6.79 -11.50 -2.73
N LEU A 54 -6.22 -10.67 -1.85
CA LEU A 54 -6.90 -9.74 -0.97
C LEU A 54 -6.30 -8.33 -1.16
N ALA A 55 -6.78 -7.57 -2.14
CA ALA A 55 -6.48 -6.13 -2.20
C ALA A 55 -7.43 -5.42 -1.23
N VAL A 56 -6.91 -5.05 -0.07
CA VAL A 56 -7.72 -4.57 1.05
C VAL A 56 -8.03 -3.09 0.95
N ASP A 57 -9.19 -2.70 1.47
CA ASP A 57 -9.40 -1.34 1.97
C ASP A 57 -9.06 -1.35 3.47
N LEU A 58 -8.07 -0.58 3.89
CA LEU A 58 -7.76 -0.42 5.32
C LEU A 58 -8.96 0.20 6.05
N PRO A 59 -9.15 -0.04 7.37
CA PRO A 59 -10.22 0.62 8.12
C PRO A 59 -10.24 2.13 7.90
N GLY A 60 -11.44 2.68 7.66
CA GLY A 60 -11.62 4.09 7.35
C GLY A 60 -11.38 4.47 5.89
N HIS A 61 -10.91 3.53 5.06
CA HIS A 61 -10.67 3.76 3.62
C HIS A 61 -11.69 3.00 2.77
N GLY A 62 -11.99 3.56 1.61
CA GLY A 62 -12.80 2.93 0.57
C GLY A 62 -14.14 2.43 1.06
N ARG A 63 -14.30 1.11 1.17
CA ARG A 63 -15.52 0.40 1.56
C ARG A 63 -15.44 -0.23 2.94
N SER A 64 -14.29 -0.12 3.62
CA SER A 64 -14.11 -0.59 4.99
C SER A 64 -14.60 0.44 6.01
N ALA A 65 -15.26 -0.03 7.05
CA ALA A 65 -15.74 0.85 8.12
C ALA A 65 -14.55 1.47 8.89
N GLY A 66 -14.74 2.72 9.32
CA GLY A 66 -13.78 3.44 10.17
C GLY A 66 -13.98 3.20 11.66
N PRO A 67 -13.21 3.90 12.49
CA PRO A 67 -12.15 4.83 12.11
C PRO A 67 -10.89 4.14 11.59
N ALA A 68 -9.98 4.92 10.98
CA ALA A 68 -8.65 4.45 10.61
C ALA A 68 -7.86 4.03 11.87
N PRO A 69 -6.97 3.02 11.78
CA PRO A 69 -6.12 2.58 12.89
C PRO A 69 -5.22 3.71 13.39
N ALA A 70 -4.88 3.70 14.67
CA ALA A 70 -4.11 4.77 15.32
C ALA A 70 -2.69 4.99 14.74
N GLY A 71 -2.17 4.04 13.98
CA GLY A 71 -0.84 4.10 13.35
C GLY A 71 -0.54 2.83 12.57
N VAL A 72 0.71 2.73 12.11
CA VAL A 72 1.20 1.61 11.30
C VAL A 72 1.07 0.28 12.05
N GLU A 73 1.43 0.25 13.31
CA GLU A 73 1.40 -0.95 14.15
C GLU A 73 -0.03 -1.48 14.32
N ALA A 74 -0.99 -0.60 14.62
CA ALA A 74 -2.38 -0.99 14.76
C ALA A 74 -3.01 -1.44 13.42
N ALA A 75 -2.57 -0.85 12.31
CA ALA A 75 -2.97 -1.30 10.98
C ALA A 75 -2.39 -2.68 10.64
N ALA A 76 -1.17 -2.98 11.08
CA ALA A 76 -0.57 -4.30 10.94
C ALA A 76 -1.30 -5.36 11.77
N ASP A 77 -1.70 -5.03 13.01
CA ASP A 77 -2.53 -5.91 13.84
C ASP A 77 -3.87 -6.22 13.17
N TRP A 78 -4.47 -5.22 12.51
CA TRP A 78 -5.69 -5.43 11.73
C TRP A 78 -5.47 -6.37 10.52
N VAL A 79 -4.32 -6.27 9.82
CA VAL A 79 -3.99 -7.19 8.72
C VAL A 79 -3.85 -8.63 9.23
N VAL A 80 -3.22 -8.84 10.39
CA VAL A 80 -3.14 -10.16 11.02
C VAL A 80 -4.54 -10.68 11.36
N ALA A 81 -5.38 -9.85 12.00
CA ALA A 81 -6.76 -10.21 12.34
C ALA A 81 -7.62 -10.53 11.10
N LEU A 82 -7.39 -9.84 9.98
CA LEU A 82 -8.04 -10.14 8.68
C LEU A 82 -7.70 -11.56 8.20
N LEU A 83 -6.42 -11.94 8.26
CA LEU A 83 -5.99 -13.29 7.88
C LEU A 83 -6.59 -14.36 8.79
N ASP A 84 -6.64 -14.08 10.10
CA ASP A 84 -7.22 -14.99 11.09
C ASP A 84 -8.73 -15.15 10.87
N ALA A 85 -9.45 -14.06 10.61
CA ALA A 85 -10.89 -14.10 10.31
C ALA A 85 -11.23 -14.90 9.05
N LEU A 86 -10.30 -14.99 8.09
CA LEU A 86 -10.44 -15.76 6.86
C LEU A 86 -9.87 -17.19 6.96
N GLY A 87 -9.30 -17.58 8.09
CA GLY A 87 -8.61 -18.86 8.25
C GLY A 87 -7.35 -19.01 7.39
N VAL A 88 -6.77 -17.90 6.92
CA VAL A 88 -5.57 -17.90 6.09
C VAL A 88 -4.34 -18.12 6.98
N ARG A 89 -3.77 -19.30 6.90
CA ARG A 89 -2.62 -19.68 7.75
C ARG A 89 -1.31 -19.04 7.30
N ARG A 90 -1.09 -18.87 6.00
CA ARG A 90 0.14 -18.29 5.42
C ARG A 90 -0.21 -17.36 4.29
N ALA A 91 0.49 -16.21 4.18
CA ALA A 91 0.27 -15.23 3.13
C ALA A 91 1.55 -14.51 2.73
N ALA A 92 1.60 -14.09 1.47
CA ALA A 92 2.51 -13.05 1.01
C ALA A 92 1.91 -11.68 1.31
N LEU A 93 2.74 -10.75 1.75
CA LEU A 93 2.35 -9.37 2.04
C LEU A 93 3.01 -8.43 1.03
N VAL A 94 2.21 -7.60 0.39
CA VAL A 94 2.67 -6.60 -0.58
C VAL A 94 2.09 -5.25 -0.15
N GLY A 95 2.94 -4.29 0.16
CA GLY A 95 2.50 -2.97 0.59
C GLY A 95 3.09 -1.85 -0.24
N HIS A 96 2.31 -0.80 -0.48
CA HIS A 96 2.75 0.42 -1.16
C HIS A 96 2.82 1.59 -0.18
N SER A 97 3.91 2.36 -0.19
CA SER A 97 4.07 3.58 0.63
C SER A 97 3.77 3.31 2.11
N MET A 98 2.83 4.00 2.76
CA MET A 98 2.34 3.67 4.11
C MET A 98 2.03 2.17 4.25
N GLY A 99 1.37 1.57 3.27
CA GLY A 99 1.07 0.14 3.26
C GLY A 99 2.32 -0.74 3.26
N SER A 100 3.48 -0.25 2.81
CA SER A 100 4.75 -0.98 2.89
C SER A 100 5.25 -1.09 4.34
N LEU A 101 5.07 -0.05 5.13
CA LEU A 101 5.39 -0.07 6.56
C LEU A 101 4.43 -1.01 7.32
N ILE A 102 3.15 -0.99 6.96
CA ILE A 102 2.14 -1.91 7.51
C ILE A 102 2.45 -3.37 7.14
N ALA A 103 2.83 -3.63 5.88
CA ALA A 103 3.23 -4.96 5.43
C ALA A 103 4.47 -5.48 6.17
N LEU A 104 5.45 -4.61 6.39
CA LEU A 104 6.67 -4.91 7.16
C LEU A 104 6.34 -5.32 8.60
N GLU A 105 5.54 -4.51 9.29
CA GLU A 105 5.10 -4.80 10.66
C GLU A 105 4.25 -6.07 10.75
N ALA A 106 3.32 -6.27 9.80
CA ALA A 106 2.51 -7.48 9.75
C ALA A 106 3.37 -8.73 9.49
N ALA A 107 4.37 -8.65 8.59
CA ALA A 107 5.28 -9.76 8.34
C ALA A 107 6.11 -10.13 9.58
N ALA A 108 6.58 -9.13 10.32
CA ALA A 108 7.29 -9.34 11.59
C ALA A 108 6.42 -10.07 12.62
N ARG A 109 5.11 -9.71 12.73
CA ARG A 109 4.16 -10.35 13.65
C ARG A 109 3.77 -11.77 13.22
N LEU A 110 3.61 -11.98 11.92
CA LEU A 110 3.23 -13.27 11.36
C LEU A 110 4.36 -14.32 11.46
N GLY A 111 5.62 -13.88 11.50
CA GLY A 111 6.76 -14.79 11.54
C GLY A 111 6.75 -15.78 10.36
N GLU A 112 6.72 -17.08 10.63
CA GLU A 112 6.69 -18.14 9.61
C GLU A 112 5.40 -18.19 8.78
N ARG A 113 4.34 -17.51 9.22
CA ARG A 113 3.11 -17.36 8.44
C ARG A 113 3.28 -16.40 7.26
N ALA A 114 4.24 -15.45 7.31
CA ALA A 114 4.60 -14.61 6.18
C ALA A 114 5.45 -15.43 5.20
N THR A 115 4.97 -15.61 3.97
CA THR A 115 5.70 -16.38 2.94
C THR A 115 6.64 -15.51 2.13
N HIS A 116 6.23 -14.28 1.83
CA HIS A 116 6.98 -13.28 1.08
C HIS A 116 6.60 -11.89 1.56
N LEU A 117 7.53 -10.95 1.46
CA LEU A 117 7.30 -9.53 1.73
C LEU A 117 7.74 -8.68 0.53
N ALA A 118 6.84 -7.89 -0.06
CA ALA A 118 7.20 -6.93 -1.10
C ALA A 118 6.85 -5.51 -0.64
N LEU A 119 7.85 -4.63 -0.65
CA LEU A 119 7.75 -3.22 -0.26
C LEU A 119 7.85 -2.36 -1.53
N VAL A 120 6.75 -1.74 -1.93
CA VAL A 120 6.63 -0.94 -3.16
C VAL A 120 6.63 0.54 -2.80
N GLY A 121 7.52 1.35 -3.38
CA GLY A 121 7.61 2.78 -3.07
C GLY A 121 7.80 3.03 -1.58
N THR A 122 8.79 2.38 -0.96
CA THR A 122 9.04 2.43 0.49
C THR A 122 10.21 3.34 0.86
N ALA A 123 10.19 3.83 2.08
CA ALA A 123 11.31 4.54 2.73
C ALA A 123 11.26 4.29 4.24
N PHE A 124 12.42 4.38 4.90
CA PHE A 124 12.45 4.40 6.36
C PHE A 124 13.67 5.20 6.88
N PRO A 125 13.47 6.15 7.80
CA PRO A 125 12.16 6.62 8.28
C PRO A 125 11.33 7.27 7.16
N MET A 126 9.99 7.17 7.24
CA MET A 126 9.08 7.81 6.27
C MET A 126 8.60 9.16 6.82
N LYS A 127 9.54 10.11 6.90
CA LYS A 127 9.27 11.43 7.47
C LYS A 127 8.44 12.30 6.53
N VAL A 128 7.53 13.04 7.13
CA VAL A 128 6.67 14.01 6.46
C VAL A 128 7.08 15.42 6.89
N SER A 129 7.18 16.35 5.94
CA SER A 129 7.58 17.72 6.30
C SER A 129 6.52 18.38 7.20
N PRO A 130 6.92 19.16 8.20
CA PRO A 130 5.98 19.91 9.05
C PRO A 130 5.03 20.81 8.23
N ALA A 131 5.51 21.39 7.14
CA ALA A 131 4.71 22.21 6.24
C ALA A 131 3.59 21.40 5.57
N LEU A 132 3.86 20.16 5.11
CA LEU A 132 2.83 19.30 4.53
C LEU A 132 1.81 18.87 5.58
N LEU A 133 2.25 18.52 6.79
CA LEU A 133 1.33 18.17 7.89
C LEU A 133 0.41 19.34 8.26
N ALA A 134 0.94 20.56 8.36
CA ALA A 134 0.14 21.76 8.59
C ALA A 134 -0.86 22.02 7.45
N THR A 135 -0.41 21.94 6.19
CA THR A 135 -1.29 22.10 5.02
C THR A 135 -2.37 21.00 5.00
N ALA A 136 -2.01 19.75 5.31
CA ALA A 136 -2.96 18.65 5.39
C ALA A 136 -4.05 18.87 6.45
N LEU A 137 -3.68 19.48 7.57
CA LEU A 137 -4.62 19.78 8.66
C LEU A 137 -5.56 20.94 8.31
N GLU A 138 -5.01 22.03 7.78
CA GLU A 138 -5.73 23.28 7.57
C GLU A 138 -6.44 23.35 6.20
N ARG A 139 -5.81 22.79 5.17
CA ARG A 139 -6.20 22.89 3.75
C ARG A 139 -5.99 21.55 3.04
N PRO A 140 -6.77 20.51 3.41
CA PRO A 140 -6.55 19.14 2.91
C PRO A 140 -6.59 19.00 1.38
N ASP A 141 -7.41 19.78 0.69
CA ASP A 141 -7.48 19.76 -0.78
C ASP A 141 -6.16 20.25 -1.43
N GLU A 142 -5.53 21.28 -0.85
CA GLU A 142 -4.23 21.76 -1.33
C GLU A 142 -3.12 20.74 -1.07
N ALA A 143 -3.14 20.08 0.09
CA ALA A 143 -2.20 19.00 0.40
C ALA A 143 -2.38 17.80 -0.56
N ILE A 144 -3.62 17.47 -0.94
CA ILE A 144 -3.91 16.44 -1.95
C ILE A 144 -3.31 16.83 -3.30
N ASP A 145 -3.43 18.08 -3.70
CA ASP A 145 -2.88 18.57 -4.97
C ASP A 145 -1.34 18.44 -4.97
N LEU A 146 -0.68 18.89 -3.91
CA LEU A 146 0.79 18.76 -3.76
C LEU A 146 1.24 17.29 -3.82
N VAL A 147 0.60 16.40 -3.07
CA VAL A 147 0.98 14.98 -3.04
C VAL A 147 0.71 14.31 -4.39
N THR A 148 -0.36 14.68 -5.07
CA THR A 148 -0.64 14.16 -6.41
C THR A 148 0.45 14.58 -7.41
N ASP A 149 0.89 15.83 -7.35
CA ASP A 149 1.98 16.34 -8.20
C ASP A 149 3.30 15.61 -7.95
N TRP A 150 3.62 15.32 -6.69
CA TRP A 150 4.85 14.61 -6.33
C TRP A 150 4.79 13.10 -6.61
N SER A 151 3.59 12.53 -6.67
CA SER A 151 3.39 11.09 -6.86
C SER A 151 3.58 10.63 -8.31
N ILE A 152 3.31 11.51 -9.28
CA ILE A 152 3.31 11.17 -10.71
C ILE A 152 4.56 11.76 -11.39
N SER A 153 5.31 10.94 -12.10
CA SER A 153 6.44 11.42 -12.89
C SER A 153 5.98 12.23 -14.10
N THR A 154 6.77 13.24 -14.50
CA THR A 154 6.43 14.16 -15.60
C THR A 154 6.03 13.50 -16.91
N LEU A 155 6.56 12.33 -17.21
CA LEU A 155 6.21 11.59 -18.43
C LEU A 155 4.83 10.92 -18.33
N ALA A 156 4.48 10.38 -17.16
CA ALA A 156 3.20 9.71 -16.94
C ALA A 156 2.05 10.69 -16.69
N SER A 157 2.33 11.93 -16.30
CA SER A 157 1.30 12.95 -16.09
C SER A 157 0.72 13.52 -17.39
N LYS A 158 1.29 13.18 -18.54
CA LYS A 158 0.75 13.65 -19.82
C LYS A 158 -0.58 12.98 -20.13
N PRO A 159 -1.58 13.75 -20.64
CA PRO A 159 -2.80 13.17 -21.19
C PRO A 159 -2.47 12.10 -22.23
N SER A 160 -3.22 11.03 -22.31
CA SER A 160 -3.04 9.92 -23.25
C SER A 160 -1.97 8.86 -22.96
N ALA A 161 -1.09 9.04 -22.00
CA ALA A 161 -0.16 7.97 -21.61
C ALA A 161 -0.67 7.27 -20.33
N PRO A 162 -0.67 5.92 -20.23
CA PRO A 162 -0.36 4.93 -21.27
C PRO A 162 -1.53 4.57 -22.20
N MET A 163 -2.72 5.12 -21.97
CA MET A 163 -3.91 4.87 -22.78
C MET A 163 -4.58 6.21 -23.16
N PRO A 164 -5.12 6.33 -24.40
CA PRO A 164 -5.91 7.50 -24.78
C PRO A 164 -7.03 7.78 -23.78
N GLY A 165 -7.14 9.03 -23.31
CA GLY A 165 -8.13 9.44 -22.33
C GLY A 165 -7.85 9.05 -20.88
N SER A 166 -6.75 8.38 -20.60
CA SER A 166 -6.32 8.08 -19.23
C SER A 166 -5.56 9.28 -18.64
N TRP A 167 -6.07 9.85 -17.58
CA TRP A 167 -5.41 10.92 -16.85
C TRP A 167 -5.04 10.45 -15.45
N LEU A 168 -3.84 9.93 -15.27
CA LEU A 168 -3.37 9.34 -14.01
C LEU A 168 -3.39 10.35 -12.86
N HIS A 169 -2.90 11.56 -13.10
CA HIS A 169 -2.91 12.65 -12.12
C HIS A 169 -4.32 12.95 -11.63
N GLY A 170 -5.26 13.19 -12.53
CA GLY A 170 -6.65 13.51 -12.17
C GLY A 170 -7.37 12.35 -11.48
N SER A 171 -7.11 11.12 -11.87
CA SER A 171 -7.73 9.96 -11.23
C SER A 171 -7.23 9.75 -9.81
N LEU A 172 -5.93 9.93 -9.55
CA LEU A 172 -5.35 9.86 -8.20
C LEU A 172 -5.91 10.98 -7.30
N ARG A 173 -5.94 12.21 -7.80
CA ARG A 173 -6.54 13.37 -7.11
C ARG A 173 -8.01 13.13 -6.76
N ALA A 174 -8.80 12.63 -7.70
CA ALA A 174 -10.22 12.34 -7.49
C ALA A 174 -10.43 11.24 -6.43
N LEU A 175 -9.58 10.21 -6.44
CA LEU A 175 -9.59 9.15 -5.44
C LEU A 175 -9.34 9.72 -4.03
N MET A 176 -8.27 10.48 -3.85
CA MET A 176 -7.90 11.08 -2.56
C MET A 176 -9.00 11.99 -2.01
N ARG A 177 -9.56 12.87 -2.86
CA ARG A 177 -10.68 13.77 -2.47
C ARG A 177 -11.93 12.99 -2.07
N ARG A 178 -12.26 11.93 -2.81
CA ARG A 178 -13.40 11.08 -2.49
C ARG A 178 -13.23 10.41 -1.11
N LEU A 179 -12.04 9.88 -0.82
CA LEU A 179 -11.74 9.22 0.45
C LEU A 179 -11.78 10.22 1.62
N GLN A 180 -11.14 11.39 1.46
CA GLN A 180 -11.18 12.47 2.45
C GLN A 180 -12.61 12.88 2.77
N ALA A 181 -13.43 13.15 1.74
CA ALA A 181 -14.82 13.53 1.91
C ALA A 181 -15.69 12.41 2.53
N GLY A 182 -15.42 11.15 2.19
CA GLY A 182 -16.10 10.00 2.76
C GLY A 182 -15.83 9.84 4.25
N TYR A 183 -14.58 9.93 4.65
CA TYR A 183 -14.13 9.83 6.04
C TYR A 183 -14.68 10.98 6.90
N ALA A 184 -14.63 12.20 6.39
CA ALA A 184 -15.19 13.37 7.07
C ALA A 184 -16.72 13.26 7.25
N ARG A 185 -17.46 12.81 6.22
CA ARG A 185 -18.91 12.58 6.33
C ARG A 185 -19.28 11.49 7.34
N ALA A 186 -18.41 10.52 7.54
CA ALA A 186 -18.59 9.50 8.57
C ALA A 186 -18.28 9.99 10.00
N GLY A 187 -17.92 11.27 10.18
CA GLY A 187 -17.62 11.88 11.47
C GLY A 187 -16.21 11.57 12.01
N HIS A 188 -15.32 11.04 11.17
CA HIS A 188 -13.97 10.64 11.62
C HIS A 188 -12.91 11.75 11.44
N GLY A 189 -13.25 12.87 10.81
CA GLY A 189 -12.36 14.03 10.65
C GLY A 189 -11.49 13.97 9.39
N ASN A 190 -10.18 14.13 9.53
CA ASN A 190 -9.25 14.33 8.42
C ASN A 190 -8.37 13.09 8.20
N LEU A 191 -8.71 12.29 7.18
CA LEU A 191 -8.00 11.06 6.83
C LEU A 191 -6.59 11.35 6.31
N PHE A 192 -6.45 12.41 5.50
CA PHE A 192 -5.15 12.77 4.91
C PHE A 192 -4.12 13.05 6.01
N HIS A 193 -4.46 13.96 6.93
CA HIS A 193 -3.58 14.28 8.05
C HIS A 193 -3.29 13.05 8.92
N HIS A 194 -4.32 12.23 9.19
CA HIS A 194 -4.20 11.01 9.97
C HIS A 194 -3.14 10.04 9.40
N ASP A 195 -3.24 9.73 8.11
CA ASP A 195 -2.34 8.79 7.44
C ASP A 195 -0.90 9.29 7.40
N PHE A 196 -0.72 10.59 7.11
CA PHE A 196 0.62 11.18 7.03
C PHE A 196 1.28 11.28 8.41
N VAL A 197 0.51 11.54 9.47
CA VAL A 197 0.98 11.47 10.85
C VAL A 197 1.37 10.04 11.22
N ALA A 198 0.61 9.03 10.79
CA ALA A 198 0.97 7.63 11.02
C ALA A 198 2.32 7.27 10.38
N CYS A 199 2.57 7.73 9.14
CA CYS A 199 3.87 7.56 8.48
C CYS A 199 5.00 8.27 9.23
N ASP A 200 4.80 9.55 9.59
CA ASP A 200 5.84 10.37 10.23
C ASP A 200 6.25 9.85 11.60
N ARG A 201 5.29 9.36 12.38
CA ARG A 201 5.52 8.88 13.75
C ARG A 201 6.08 7.47 13.81
N TYR A 202 5.94 6.68 12.75
CA TYR A 202 6.41 5.31 12.76
C TYR A 202 7.93 5.20 12.92
N ALA A 203 8.38 4.52 13.97
CA ALA A 203 9.78 4.38 14.33
C ALA A 203 10.29 2.93 14.37
N GLY A 204 9.37 1.94 14.29
CA GLY A 204 9.68 0.51 14.50
C GLY A 204 10.36 -0.20 13.32
N GLY A 205 10.54 0.44 12.16
CA GLY A 205 10.85 -0.24 10.90
C GLY A 205 12.11 -1.10 10.89
N LEU A 206 13.22 -0.68 11.52
CA LEU A 206 14.44 -1.52 11.56
C LEU A 206 14.28 -2.71 12.52
N ALA A 207 13.59 -2.54 13.64
CA ALA A 207 13.30 -3.63 14.56
C ALA A 207 12.38 -4.68 13.90
N ALA A 208 11.32 -4.22 13.21
CA ALA A 208 10.45 -5.09 12.42
C ALA A 208 11.24 -5.81 11.32
N ALA A 209 12.12 -5.11 10.59
CA ALA A 209 12.95 -5.71 9.55
C ALA A 209 13.85 -6.84 10.07
N GLN A 210 14.40 -6.69 11.27
CA GLN A 210 15.19 -7.73 11.92
C GLN A 210 14.36 -8.97 12.31
N ALA A 211 13.07 -8.81 12.55
CA ALA A 211 12.17 -9.90 12.91
C ALA A 211 11.60 -10.66 11.69
N VAL A 212 11.63 -10.07 10.49
CA VAL A 212 11.15 -10.72 9.25
C VAL A 212 12.03 -11.92 8.90
N ARG A 213 11.39 -13.04 8.53
CA ARG A 213 12.06 -14.31 8.19
C ARG A 213 11.87 -14.75 6.74
N CYS A 214 10.92 -14.16 6.03
CA CYS A 214 10.62 -14.54 4.65
C CYS A 214 11.48 -13.78 3.63
N PRO A 215 11.60 -14.29 2.40
CA PRO A 215 12.18 -13.54 1.29
C PRO A 215 11.54 -12.16 1.13
N THR A 216 12.36 -11.15 0.81
CA THR A 216 11.89 -9.77 0.69
C THR A 216 12.33 -9.13 -0.63
N LEU A 217 11.43 -8.36 -1.23
CA LEU A 217 11.64 -7.58 -2.44
C LEU A 217 11.29 -6.11 -2.20
N LEU A 218 12.17 -5.20 -2.62
CA LEU A 218 11.88 -3.78 -2.78
C LEU A 218 11.62 -3.45 -4.25
N VAL A 219 10.50 -2.77 -4.53
CA VAL A 219 10.17 -2.24 -5.86
C VAL A 219 10.10 -0.72 -5.77
N LEU A 220 11.06 -0.02 -6.36
CA LEU A 220 11.27 1.41 -6.18
C LEU A 220 11.14 2.16 -7.50
N GLY A 221 10.62 3.40 -7.47
CA GLY A 221 10.56 4.29 -8.61
C GLY A 221 11.83 5.14 -8.73
N SER A 222 12.51 5.12 -9.89
CA SER A 222 13.74 5.90 -10.09
C SER A 222 13.52 7.42 -10.06
N ARG A 223 12.28 7.86 -10.27
CA ARG A 223 11.83 9.27 -10.26
C ARG A 223 10.87 9.57 -9.11
N ASP A 224 10.82 8.69 -8.10
CA ASP A 224 9.99 8.88 -6.93
C ASP A 224 10.50 10.05 -6.09
N ALA A 225 9.71 11.11 -5.99
CA ALA A 225 10.04 12.30 -5.23
C ALA A 225 9.63 12.20 -3.75
N MET A 226 8.71 11.28 -3.42
CA MET A 226 8.19 11.07 -2.07
C MET A 226 9.04 10.07 -1.27
N THR A 227 9.32 8.91 -1.85
CA THR A 227 10.14 7.85 -1.23
C THR A 227 11.32 7.50 -2.15
N ARG A 228 12.31 8.39 -2.15
CA ARG A 228 13.49 8.23 -3.02
C ARG A 228 14.18 6.89 -2.76
N PRO A 229 14.68 6.19 -3.78
CA PRO A 229 15.33 4.88 -3.63
C PRO A 229 16.41 4.83 -2.55
N ALA A 230 17.17 5.90 -2.37
CA ALA A 230 18.20 6.00 -1.34
C ALA A 230 17.64 5.91 0.09
N ALA A 231 16.40 6.36 0.32
CA ALA A 231 15.76 6.32 1.63
C ALA A 231 15.33 4.90 2.05
N ALA A 232 15.35 3.93 1.13
CA ALA A 232 15.07 2.52 1.42
C ALA A 232 16.34 1.70 1.77
N ALA A 233 17.53 2.30 1.72
CA ALA A 233 18.80 1.58 1.86
C ALA A 233 18.90 0.81 3.20
N GLY A 234 18.53 1.44 4.32
CA GLY A 234 18.56 0.80 5.64
C GLY A 234 17.63 -0.42 5.73
N LEU A 235 16.41 -0.32 5.17
CA LEU A 235 15.50 -1.47 5.11
C LEU A 235 16.05 -2.58 4.19
N ARG A 236 16.61 -2.23 3.04
CA ARG A 236 17.20 -3.20 2.12
C ARG A 236 18.30 -4.01 2.79
N GLU A 237 19.18 -3.33 3.53
CA GLU A 237 20.28 -3.97 4.25
C GLU A 237 19.76 -4.88 5.38
N ALA A 238 18.89 -4.36 6.24
CA ALA A 238 18.34 -5.10 7.38
C ALA A 238 17.56 -6.35 6.94
N LEU A 239 16.79 -6.26 5.84
CA LEU A 239 16.00 -7.35 5.26
C LEU A 239 16.79 -8.26 4.30
N LYS A 240 18.03 -7.90 3.96
CA LYS A 240 18.81 -8.55 2.87
C LYS A 240 17.97 -8.65 1.58
N ALA A 241 17.19 -7.61 1.31
CA ALA A 241 16.16 -7.63 0.30
C ALA A 241 16.73 -7.52 -1.12
N ARG A 242 16.12 -8.24 -2.05
CA ARG A 242 16.30 -7.97 -3.48
C ARG A 242 15.67 -6.62 -3.83
N GLN A 243 16.19 -5.96 -4.85
CA GLN A 243 15.68 -4.66 -5.28
C GLN A 243 15.46 -4.63 -6.79
N VAL A 244 14.33 -4.07 -7.20
CA VAL A 244 14.00 -3.71 -8.57
C VAL A 244 13.72 -2.21 -8.61
N VAL A 245 14.35 -1.49 -9.55
CA VAL A 245 14.10 -0.06 -9.76
C VAL A 245 13.41 0.12 -11.10
N LEU A 246 12.25 0.78 -11.10
CA LEU A 246 11.43 1.00 -12.29
C LEU A 246 11.43 2.49 -12.69
N PRO A 247 11.27 2.83 -13.98
CA PRO A 247 11.30 4.21 -14.46
C PRO A 247 9.97 4.95 -14.19
N SER A 248 9.62 5.13 -12.92
CA SER A 248 8.37 5.77 -12.47
C SER A 248 8.57 6.71 -11.29
N GLY A 249 7.55 7.51 -10.99
CA GLY A 249 7.38 8.22 -9.73
C GLY A 249 6.86 7.29 -8.63
N HIS A 250 6.13 7.89 -7.65
CA HIS A 250 5.59 7.18 -6.49
C HIS A 250 4.38 6.28 -6.83
N ALA A 251 3.59 6.64 -7.84
CA ALA A 251 2.42 5.88 -8.27
C ALA A 251 2.79 4.72 -9.20
N LEU A 252 3.74 3.87 -8.80
CA LEU A 252 4.32 2.80 -9.62
C LEU A 252 3.27 1.89 -10.27
N MET A 253 2.22 1.52 -9.51
CA MET A 253 1.18 0.60 -9.99
C MET A 253 0.40 1.15 -11.18
N SER A 254 0.33 2.47 -11.30
CA SER A 254 -0.38 3.17 -12.37
C SER A 254 0.56 3.62 -13.49
N GLU A 255 1.77 4.06 -13.18
CA GLU A 255 2.72 4.57 -14.17
C GLU A 255 3.41 3.45 -14.97
N VAL A 256 3.77 2.34 -14.30
CA VAL A 256 4.48 1.20 -14.89
C VAL A 256 3.86 -0.12 -14.46
N PRO A 257 2.55 -0.32 -14.72
CA PRO A 257 1.78 -1.45 -14.20
C PRO A 257 2.40 -2.81 -14.54
N ASP A 258 2.92 -2.96 -15.75
CA ASP A 258 3.56 -4.18 -16.21
C ASP A 258 4.90 -4.46 -15.53
N GLY A 259 5.67 -3.41 -15.23
CA GLY A 259 6.91 -3.55 -14.49
C GLY A 259 6.65 -4.06 -13.06
N VAL A 260 5.69 -3.45 -12.36
CA VAL A 260 5.27 -3.89 -11.02
C VAL A 260 4.71 -5.30 -11.06
N ARG A 261 3.82 -5.60 -12.03
CA ARG A 261 3.23 -6.94 -12.21
C ARG A 261 4.31 -8.00 -12.38
N ARG A 262 5.26 -7.81 -13.31
CA ARG A 262 6.36 -8.76 -13.54
C ARG A 262 7.20 -8.96 -12.29
N ALA A 263 7.62 -7.87 -11.64
CA ALA A 263 8.43 -7.95 -10.43
C ALA A 263 7.76 -8.77 -9.33
N LEU A 264 6.45 -8.56 -9.09
CA LEU A 264 5.68 -9.31 -8.10
C LEU A 264 5.47 -10.77 -8.51
N GLN A 265 5.11 -11.06 -9.77
CA GLN A 265 4.89 -12.42 -10.24
C GLN A 265 6.17 -13.26 -10.19
N ASP A 266 7.30 -12.70 -10.61
CA ASP A 266 8.59 -13.40 -10.59
C ASP A 266 9.07 -13.65 -9.16
N PHE A 267 8.78 -12.73 -8.25
CA PHE A 267 9.14 -12.85 -6.85
C PHE A 267 8.28 -13.90 -6.12
N LEU A 268 6.97 -13.88 -6.32
CA LEU A 268 6.02 -14.77 -5.63
C LEU A 268 6.06 -16.24 -6.11
N ARG A 269 6.72 -16.52 -7.24
CA ARG A 269 6.95 -17.88 -7.75
C ARG A 269 8.16 -18.57 -7.12
N GLN A 270 8.99 -17.84 -6.40
CA GLN A 270 10.20 -18.41 -5.78
C GLN A 270 9.79 -19.10 -4.49
N SER A 271 10.09 -20.41 -4.41
CA SER A 271 9.83 -21.27 -3.24
C SER A 271 10.86 -21.00 -2.14
#